data_bc45e1bc8f023c2618d50b945f5a5fd7
#
_entry.id   bc45e1bc8f023c2618d50b945f5a5fd7
#
_cell.length_a   1.000
_cell.length_b   1.000
_cell.length_c   1.000
_cell.angle_alpha   90.00
_cell.angle_beta   90.00
_cell.angle_gamma   90.00
#
_symmetry.space_group_name_H-M   'P 1'
#
loop_
_entity.id
_entity.type
_entity.pdbx_description
1 polymer ?
#
loop_
_entity_poly.entity_id
_entity_poly.type
_entity_poly.pdbx_seq_one_letter_code
_entity_poly.pdbx_strand_id
1 'polypeptide(L)'
;MAQNEQDNSKEIDLTRISQHIRRYFSRVNDSIFEGILFIKRFIIIIVLLVVAGGVWGYFKDKSAHAYNHKILVTPNFKSTDYLYEEVERLNGKIRERDSVYLKQLGFKKIKELSAIKIEPVVDVYGFLNEKANGFDVQSDKKFELFRILTEKGDLKKVLEDPTTSKNYDHHLITFVTSKESAAQDVAEPLMNYLNSNPYYKNVQQEYTKSLDARLALNDSTIKQIDVILNNYTGSSRKSAGNLMYYNDNTELSEVIKAKTVLLDEQEQNKVRKVNYTKIVKDNTILLNIKNVTATTGRMKIIIPLVFLLIFVIVMRFIKFYKYQAAKRRAV
;
A
#
# COMPACT_ATOMS: atom_id res chain seq x y z
N MET A 1 17.33 66.30 54.52
CA MET A 1 17.67 66.06 53.10
C MET A 1 17.03 64.78 52.67
N ALA A 2 15.87 64.90 52.03
CA ALA A 2 15.14 63.76 51.49
C ALA A 2 15.18 63.91 49.96
N GLN A 3 15.86 62.96 49.33
CA GLN A 3 15.90 62.86 47.88
C GLN A 3 14.66 62.12 47.39
N ASN A 4 13.87 62.81 46.59
CA ASN A 4 12.73 62.24 45.84
C ASN A 4 13.27 61.35 44.72
N GLU A 5 13.11 60.05 44.83
CA GLU A 5 13.19 59.13 43.69
C GLU A 5 11.89 59.24 42.85
N GLN A 6 12.04 59.88 41.68
CA GLN A 6 10.98 59.88 40.68
C GLN A 6 10.88 58.44 40.09
N ASP A 7 9.82 57.78 40.48
CA ASP A 7 9.35 56.53 39.87
C ASP A 7 8.88 56.82 38.41
N ASN A 8 9.73 56.51 37.46
CA ASN A 8 9.46 56.64 36.02
C ASN A 8 8.61 55.42 35.59
N SER A 9 7.40 55.35 36.10
CA SER A 9 6.39 54.45 35.54
C SER A 9 6.14 54.83 34.10
N LYS A 10 6.58 53.99 33.19
CA LYS A 10 6.25 54.05 31.75
C LYS A 10 4.73 53.90 31.61
N GLU A 11 3.98 54.99 31.79
CA GLU A 11 2.60 55.04 31.36
C GLU A 11 2.52 54.68 29.89
N ILE A 12 1.95 53.52 29.60
CA ILE A 12 1.65 53.09 28.25
C ILE A 12 0.58 54.05 27.72
N ASP A 13 1.03 54.98 26.91
CA ASP A 13 0.20 56.01 26.29
C ASP A 13 -0.82 55.31 25.33
N LEU A 14 -1.99 54.99 25.87
CA LEU A 14 -3.09 54.36 25.16
C LEU A 14 -3.54 55.17 23.93
N THR A 15 -3.31 56.47 23.94
CA THR A 15 -3.60 57.36 22.81
C THR A 15 -2.66 57.11 21.65
N ARG A 16 -1.37 56.80 21.89
CA ARG A 16 -0.43 56.43 20.86
C ARG A 16 -0.73 55.05 20.26
N ILE A 17 -1.14 54.10 21.10
CA ILE A 17 -1.58 52.76 20.64
C ILE A 17 -2.80 52.89 19.74
N SER A 18 -3.81 53.65 20.18
CA SER A 18 -5.02 53.93 19.41
C SER A 18 -4.72 54.59 18.05
N GLN A 19 -3.81 55.58 18.05
CA GLN A 19 -3.37 56.24 16.80
C GLN A 19 -2.61 55.31 15.89
N HIS A 20 -1.75 54.38 16.40
CA HIS A 20 -1.08 53.39 15.62
C HIS A 20 -2.04 52.37 14.99
N ILE A 21 -3.00 51.91 15.76
CA ILE A 21 -4.07 51.00 15.31
C ILE A 21 -4.91 51.68 14.23
N ARG A 22 -5.33 52.91 14.43
CA ARG A 22 -6.13 53.67 13.44
C ARG A 22 -5.35 53.90 12.14
N ARG A 23 -4.06 54.21 12.21
CA ARG A 23 -3.18 54.38 11.04
C ARG A 23 -2.95 53.04 10.32
N TYR A 24 -2.87 51.95 11.05
CA TYR A 24 -2.79 50.63 10.47
C TYR A 24 -4.09 50.28 9.72
N PHE A 25 -5.24 50.46 10.34
CA PHE A 25 -6.53 50.24 9.68
C PHE A 25 -6.75 51.14 8.47
N SER A 26 -6.35 52.42 8.53
CA SER A 26 -6.46 53.28 7.34
C SER A 26 -5.60 52.80 6.20
N ARG A 27 -4.32 52.38 6.46
CA ARG A 27 -3.43 51.82 5.41
C ARG A 27 -4.00 50.52 4.81
N VAL A 28 -4.59 49.65 5.63
CA VAL A 28 -5.25 48.45 5.16
C VAL A 28 -6.44 48.79 4.27
N ASN A 29 -7.25 49.76 4.70
CA ASN A 29 -8.42 50.24 3.94
C ASN A 29 -8.03 50.86 2.60
N ASP A 30 -6.99 51.69 2.59
CA ASP A 30 -6.42 52.26 1.36
C ASP A 30 -5.88 51.20 0.43
N SER A 31 -5.19 50.17 0.97
CA SER A 31 -4.70 49.02 0.18
C SER A 31 -5.83 48.18 -0.42
N ILE A 32 -6.93 47.99 0.31
CA ILE A 32 -8.13 47.30 -0.19
C ILE A 32 -8.75 48.13 -1.34
N PHE A 33 -8.90 49.43 -1.11
CA PHE A 33 -9.46 50.32 -2.14
C PHE A 33 -8.61 50.36 -3.43
N GLU A 34 -7.28 50.45 -3.28
CA GLU A 34 -6.36 50.33 -4.45
C GLU A 34 -6.53 48.97 -5.16
N GLY A 35 -6.74 47.88 -4.39
CA GLY A 35 -7.02 46.54 -4.93
C GLY A 35 -8.33 46.52 -5.75
N ILE A 36 -9.39 47.17 -5.26
CA ILE A 36 -10.65 47.27 -5.97
C ILE A 36 -10.53 48.07 -7.26
N LEU A 37 -9.83 49.20 -7.21
CA LEU A 37 -9.55 50.01 -8.40
C LEU A 37 -8.70 49.25 -9.43
N PHE A 38 -7.74 48.44 -8.96
CA PHE A 38 -6.93 47.58 -9.83
C PHE A 38 -7.81 46.56 -10.53
N ILE A 39 -8.69 45.84 -9.80
CA ILE A 39 -9.62 44.89 -10.39
C ILE A 39 -10.54 45.55 -11.40
N LYS A 40 -11.13 46.72 -11.05
CA LYS A 40 -12.01 47.49 -11.96
C LYS A 40 -11.29 47.88 -13.25
N ARG A 41 -10.04 48.31 -13.14
CA ARG A 41 -9.23 48.71 -14.31
C ARG A 41 -8.87 47.57 -15.25
N PHE A 42 -8.62 46.36 -14.69
CA PHE A 42 -8.16 45.21 -15.45
C PHE A 42 -9.20 44.08 -15.55
N ILE A 43 -10.49 44.37 -15.27
CA ILE A 43 -11.55 43.36 -15.16
C ILE A 43 -11.66 42.52 -16.45
N ILE A 44 -11.53 43.12 -17.63
CA ILE A 44 -11.59 42.42 -18.91
C ILE A 44 -10.45 41.40 -19.01
N ILE A 45 -9.21 41.80 -18.65
CA ILE A 45 -8.03 40.92 -18.70
C ILE A 45 -8.18 39.79 -17.67
N ILE A 46 -8.64 40.12 -16.46
CA ILE A 46 -8.88 39.14 -15.39
C ILE A 46 -9.89 38.09 -15.86
N VAL A 47 -11.02 38.50 -16.42
CA VAL A 47 -12.04 37.59 -16.94
C VAL A 47 -11.49 36.72 -18.06
N LEU A 48 -10.73 37.27 -18.99
CA LEU A 48 -10.11 36.54 -20.08
C LEU A 48 -9.12 35.48 -19.56
N LEU A 49 -8.28 35.84 -18.58
CA LEU A 49 -7.34 34.91 -17.93
C LEU A 49 -8.07 33.79 -17.18
N VAL A 50 -9.17 34.10 -16.48
CA VAL A 50 -9.97 33.09 -15.78
C VAL A 50 -10.61 32.13 -16.77
N VAL A 51 -11.18 32.64 -17.87
CA VAL A 51 -11.78 31.79 -18.91
C VAL A 51 -10.72 30.93 -19.59
N ALA A 52 -9.60 31.53 -20.03
CA ALA A 52 -8.51 30.77 -20.65
C ALA A 52 -7.91 29.71 -19.71
N GLY A 53 -7.67 30.08 -18.46
CA GLY A 53 -7.19 29.18 -17.44
C GLY A 53 -8.19 28.07 -17.11
N GLY A 54 -9.49 28.39 -17.06
CA GLY A 54 -10.56 27.42 -16.85
C GLY A 54 -10.69 26.41 -17.99
N VAL A 55 -10.63 26.87 -19.22
CA VAL A 55 -10.65 26.00 -20.43
C VAL A 55 -9.41 25.09 -20.42
N TRP A 56 -8.21 25.65 -20.18
CA TRP A 56 -6.99 24.85 -20.10
C TRP A 56 -7.06 23.84 -18.94
N GLY A 57 -7.52 24.28 -17.77
CA GLY A 57 -7.74 23.42 -16.61
C GLY A 57 -8.70 22.28 -16.88
N TYR A 58 -9.79 22.55 -17.60
CA TYR A 58 -10.75 21.55 -18.01
C TYR A 58 -10.13 20.47 -18.93
N PHE A 59 -9.34 20.89 -19.93
CA PHE A 59 -8.64 19.91 -20.78
C PHE A 59 -7.60 19.10 -20.01
N LYS A 60 -6.89 19.70 -19.08
CA LYS A 60 -5.95 19.00 -18.20
C LYS A 60 -6.65 18.01 -17.28
N ASP A 61 -7.76 18.37 -16.67
CA ASP A 61 -8.55 17.47 -15.84
C ASP A 61 -9.11 16.28 -16.65
N LYS A 62 -9.55 16.53 -17.90
CA LYS A 62 -10.06 15.47 -18.79
C LYS A 62 -8.94 14.49 -19.22
N SER A 63 -7.69 14.96 -19.33
CA SER A 63 -6.53 14.15 -19.72
C SER A 63 -5.88 13.43 -18.53
N ALA A 64 -6.19 13.81 -17.29
CA ALA A 64 -5.57 13.30 -16.08
C ALA A 64 -6.31 12.09 -15.48
N HIS A 65 -6.83 11.18 -16.30
CA HIS A 65 -7.36 9.92 -15.81
C HIS A 65 -6.19 8.99 -15.52
N ALA A 66 -5.98 8.69 -14.26
CA ALA A 66 -5.12 7.61 -13.85
C ALA A 66 -5.98 6.42 -13.43
N TYR A 67 -5.55 5.24 -13.83
CA TYR A 67 -6.20 3.99 -13.45
C TYR A 67 -5.28 3.23 -12.52
N ASN A 68 -5.80 2.87 -11.36
CA ASN A 68 -5.12 1.97 -10.42
C ASN A 68 -5.50 0.53 -10.76
N HIS A 69 -4.51 -0.32 -10.71
CA HIS A 69 -4.66 -1.76 -10.86
C HIS A 69 -4.08 -2.41 -9.61
N LYS A 70 -4.76 -3.41 -9.09
CA LYS A 70 -4.39 -4.08 -7.85
C LYS A 70 -4.31 -5.57 -8.08
N ILE A 71 -3.23 -6.17 -7.65
CA ILE A 71 -3.03 -7.63 -7.66
C ILE A 71 -2.75 -8.05 -6.22
N LEU A 72 -3.67 -8.83 -5.65
CA LEU A 72 -3.45 -9.48 -4.37
C LEU A 72 -2.62 -10.73 -4.61
N VAL A 73 -1.46 -10.81 -3.97
CA VAL A 73 -0.51 -11.90 -4.15
C VAL A 73 -0.12 -12.56 -2.84
N THR A 74 0.22 -13.84 -2.92
CA THR A 74 0.81 -14.61 -1.82
C THR A 74 2.19 -15.11 -2.26
N PRO A 75 3.29 -14.63 -1.66
CA PRO A 75 4.62 -15.15 -1.90
C PRO A 75 4.79 -16.51 -1.22
N ASN A 76 5.16 -17.54 -1.98
CA ASN A 76 5.44 -18.88 -1.48
C ASN A 76 6.95 -19.08 -1.29
N PHE A 77 7.35 -20.15 -0.61
CA PHE A 77 8.75 -20.59 -0.49
C PHE A 77 9.67 -19.54 0.17
N LYS A 78 9.13 -18.68 1.05
CA LYS A 78 9.84 -17.55 1.68
C LYS A 78 10.40 -16.56 0.64
N SER A 79 9.68 -16.36 -0.47
CA SER A 79 10.08 -15.46 -1.55
C SER A 79 9.65 -13.99 -1.33
N THR A 80 9.27 -13.61 -0.11
CA THR A 80 8.78 -12.24 0.19
C THR A 80 9.84 -11.19 -0.12
N ASP A 81 11.08 -11.36 0.36
CA ASP A 81 12.16 -10.41 0.08
C ASP A 81 12.46 -10.31 -1.41
N TYR A 82 12.54 -11.45 -2.10
CA TYR A 82 12.68 -11.50 -3.56
C TYR A 82 11.55 -10.71 -4.25
N LEU A 83 10.30 -10.90 -3.83
CA LEU A 83 9.15 -10.20 -4.39
C LEU A 83 9.29 -8.68 -4.25
N TYR A 84 9.68 -8.19 -3.07
CA TYR A 84 9.87 -6.76 -2.82
C TYR A 84 11.01 -6.18 -3.65
N GLU A 85 12.16 -6.86 -3.71
CA GLU A 85 13.31 -6.42 -4.50
C GLU A 85 13.01 -6.36 -6.01
N GLU A 86 12.29 -7.35 -6.53
CA GLU A 86 11.93 -7.36 -7.95
C GLU A 86 10.91 -6.29 -8.32
N VAL A 87 9.92 -6.04 -7.46
CA VAL A 87 8.97 -4.95 -7.66
C VAL A 87 9.67 -3.59 -7.60
N GLU A 88 10.60 -3.40 -6.66
CA GLU A 88 11.40 -2.16 -6.58
C GLU A 88 12.29 -1.99 -7.82
N ARG A 89 12.97 -3.04 -8.28
CA ARG A 89 13.75 -3.04 -9.52
C ARG A 89 12.90 -2.64 -10.72
N LEU A 90 11.73 -3.24 -10.88
CA LEU A 90 10.80 -2.89 -11.95
C LEU A 90 10.33 -1.43 -11.85
N ASN A 91 10.03 -0.96 -10.65
CA ASN A 91 9.64 0.43 -10.43
C ASN A 91 10.78 1.39 -10.82
N GLY A 92 12.03 1.05 -10.50
CA GLY A 92 13.21 1.77 -10.97
C GLY A 92 13.28 1.85 -12.51
N LYS A 93 13.12 0.71 -13.19
CA LYS A 93 13.14 0.62 -14.68
C LYS A 93 11.99 1.41 -15.34
N ILE A 94 10.82 1.44 -14.70
CA ILE A 94 9.69 2.26 -15.18
C ILE A 94 10.02 3.75 -15.04
N ARG A 95 10.61 4.17 -13.91
CA ARG A 95 11.01 5.57 -13.69
C ARG A 95 12.11 6.03 -14.63
N GLU A 96 13.07 5.16 -14.94
CA GLU A 96 14.11 5.37 -15.94
C GLU A 96 13.56 5.39 -17.38
N ARG A 97 12.31 4.95 -17.58
CA ARG A 97 11.68 4.75 -18.89
C ARG A 97 12.45 3.78 -19.79
N ASP A 98 13.06 2.75 -19.20
CA ASP A 98 13.78 1.70 -19.91
C ASP A 98 12.80 0.80 -20.68
N SER A 99 12.36 1.31 -21.81
CA SER A 99 11.36 0.63 -22.64
C SER A 99 11.90 -0.63 -23.30
N VAL A 100 13.22 -0.75 -23.46
CA VAL A 100 13.84 -1.95 -24.07
C VAL A 100 13.73 -3.11 -23.10
N TYR A 101 14.17 -2.90 -21.86
CA TYR A 101 14.09 -3.90 -20.80
C TYR A 101 12.64 -4.35 -20.55
N LEU A 102 11.73 -3.40 -20.39
CA LEU A 102 10.31 -3.71 -20.11
C LEU A 102 9.65 -4.48 -21.28
N LYS A 103 9.99 -4.18 -22.54
CA LYS A 103 9.51 -4.95 -23.70
C LYS A 103 10.02 -6.38 -23.69
N GLN A 104 11.28 -6.62 -23.32
CA GLN A 104 11.85 -7.97 -23.21
C GLN A 104 11.09 -8.82 -22.17
N LEU A 105 10.57 -8.17 -21.11
CA LEU A 105 9.72 -8.82 -20.10
C LEU A 105 8.27 -9.02 -20.56
N GLY A 106 7.90 -8.53 -21.77
CA GLY A 106 6.56 -8.70 -22.34
C GLY A 106 5.57 -7.58 -22.04
N PHE A 107 5.99 -6.47 -21.38
CA PHE A 107 5.12 -5.32 -21.15
C PHE A 107 4.76 -4.62 -22.47
N LYS A 108 3.46 -4.35 -22.68
CA LYS A 108 2.97 -3.77 -23.94
C LYS A 108 2.74 -2.24 -23.84
N LYS A 109 2.09 -1.76 -22.81
CA LYS A 109 1.72 -0.33 -22.63
C LYS A 109 2.69 0.44 -21.75
N ILE A 110 3.98 0.37 -22.03
CA ILE A 110 5.05 0.92 -21.19
C ILE A 110 4.94 2.43 -21.01
N LYS A 111 4.57 3.18 -22.07
CA LYS A 111 4.44 4.64 -22.01
C LYS A 111 3.30 5.11 -21.10
N GLU A 112 2.33 4.25 -20.88
CA GLU A 112 1.15 4.52 -20.05
C GLU A 112 1.35 4.12 -18.61
N LEU A 113 2.33 3.23 -18.34
CA LEU A 113 2.70 2.75 -17.01
C LEU A 113 3.53 3.80 -16.27
N SER A 114 3.04 4.24 -15.11
CA SER A 114 3.64 5.33 -14.35
C SER A 114 4.45 4.87 -13.15
N ALA A 115 3.98 3.86 -12.44
CA ALA A 115 4.62 3.32 -11.24
C ALA A 115 4.09 1.93 -10.91
N ILE A 116 4.92 1.13 -10.24
CA ILE A 116 4.51 -0.11 -9.55
C ILE A 116 4.95 0.01 -8.10
N LYS A 117 4.11 -0.43 -7.18
CA LYS A 117 4.37 -0.47 -5.73
C LYS A 117 3.87 -1.78 -5.16
N ILE A 118 4.45 -2.18 -4.04
CA ILE A 118 3.99 -3.30 -3.24
C ILE A 118 3.80 -2.85 -1.79
N GLU A 119 2.73 -3.30 -1.19
CA GLU A 119 2.39 -3.01 0.20
C GLU A 119 1.88 -4.30 0.86
N PRO A 120 2.18 -4.55 2.14
CA PRO A 120 1.62 -5.68 2.86
C PRO A 120 0.13 -5.47 3.11
N VAL A 121 -0.63 -6.55 3.09
CA VAL A 121 -2.01 -6.55 3.60
C VAL A 121 -1.94 -6.89 5.08
N VAL A 122 -2.16 -5.87 5.91
CA VAL A 122 -2.05 -6.00 7.37
C VAL A 122 -3.18 -6.89 7.89
N ASP A 123 -2.84 -8.13 8.26
CA ASP A 123 -3.72 -9.07 8.95
C ASP A 123 -3.10 -9.46 10.29
N VAL A 124 -3.37 -8.64 11.31
CA VAL A 124 -2.85 -8.86 12.67
C VAL A 124 -3.36 -10.16 13.27
N TYR A 125 -4.62 -10.49 13.02
CA TYR A 125 -5.24 -11.69 13.59
C TYR A 125 -4.69 -12.95 12.93
N GLY A 126 -4.53 -12.96 11.61
CA GLY A 126 -3.87 -14.03 10.89
C GLY A 126 -2.45 -14.24 11.36
N PHE A 127 -1.66 -13.16 11.46
CA PHE A 127 -0.28 -13.20 11.95
C PHE A 127 -0.14 -13.78 13.37
N LEU A 128 -1.04 -13.39 14.30
CA LEU A 128 -1.02 -13.87 15.68
C LEU A 128 -1.51 -15.31 15.80
N ASN A 129 -2.52 -15.69 15.02
CA ASN A 129 -3.18 -17.01 15.09
C ASN A 129 -2.57 -18.06 14.16
N GLU A 130 -1.60 -17.69 13.33
CA GLU A 130 -0.95 -18.63 12.42
C GLU A 130 -0.29 -19.76 13.21
N LYS A 131 -0.91 -20.92 13.17
CA LYS A 131 -0.37 -22.16 13.76
C LYS A 131 0.89 -22.56 12.99
N ALA A 132 2.05 -22.26 13.52
CA ALA A 132 3.29 -22.76 12.97
C ALA A 132 3.31 -24.28 13.14
N ASN A 133 3.01 -25.01 12.07
CA ASN A 133 3.16 -26.46 11.95
C ASN A 133 2.43 -27.30 13.04
N GLY A 134 1.27 -26.84 13.52
CA GLY A 134 0.46 -27.66 14.45
C GLY A 134 0.87 -27.61 15.91
N PHE A 135 1.88 -26.82 16.29
CA PHE A 135 2.28 -26.64 17.68
C PHE A 135 1.94 -25.24 18.19
N ASP A 136 1.19 -25.17 19.26
CA ASP A 136 0.67 -23.94 19.90
C ASP A 136 1.75 -23.03 20.53
N VAL A 137 3.00 -23.52 20.62
CA VAL A 137 4.09 -22.87 21.36
C VAL A 137 4.60 -21.56 20.71
N GLN A 138 4.29 -21.33 19.44
CA GLN A 138 4.75 -20.13 18.74
C GLN A 138 3.75 -18.97 18.80
N SER A 139 2.48 -19.18 19.07
CA SER A 139 1.48 -18.11 19.17
C SER A 139 1.78 -17.21 20.38
N ASP A 140 2.14 -17.79 21.52
CA ASP A 140 2.46 -17.05 22.75
C ASP A 140 3.70 -16.17 22.57
N LYS A 141 4.74 -16.66 21.88
CA LYS A 141 5.93 -15.88 21.56
C LYS A 141 5.68 -14.76 20.57
N LYS A 142 4.85 -14.99 19.54
CA LYS A 142 4.43 -13.95 18.60
C LYS A 142 3.59 -12.88 19.29
N PHE A 143 2.68 -13.29 20.19
CA PHE A 143 1.87 -12.36 20.97
C PHE A 143 2.72 -11.53 21.92
N GLU A 144 3.69 -12.14 22.62
CA GLU A 144 4.61 -11.45 23.52
C GLU A 144 5.51 -10.46 22.74
N LEU A 145 6.06 -10.88 21.62
CA LEU A 145 6.81 -10.01 20.72
C LEU A 145 5.96 -8.81 20.26
N PHE A 146 4.75 -9.07 19.84
CA PHE A 146 3.81 -8.04 19.44
C PHE A 146 3.50 -7.05 20.58
N ARG A 147 3.28 -7.57 21.78
CA ARG A 147 3.08 -6.74 22.98
C ARG A 147 4.27 -5.84 23.23
N ILE A 148 5.49 -6.37 23.23
CA ILE A 148 6.72 -5.60 23.44
C ILE A 148 6.89 -4.50 22.39
N LEU A 149 6.60 -4.80 21.14
CA LEU A 149 6.68 -3.83 20.03
C LEU A 149 5.65 -2.71 20.17
N THR A 150 4.45 -3.03 20.69
CA THR A 150 3.36 -2.06 20.83
C THR A 150 3.43 -1.22 22.10
N GLU A 151 4.06 -1.72 23.16
CA GLU A 151 4.26 -0.95 24.43
C GLU A 151 5.09 0.32 24.24
N LYS A 152 5.98 0.35 23.26
CA LYS A 152 6.93 1.46 23.05
C LYS A 152 6.67 2.32 21.81
N GLY A 153 5.62 2.05 21.04
CA GLY A 153 5.42 2.72 19.75
C GLY A 153 3.97 2.90 19.30
N ASP A 154 3.82 3.64 18.21
CA ASP A 154 2.58 3.74 17.46
C ASP A 154 2.30 2.38 16.80
N LEU A 155 1.24 1.71 17.22
CA LEU A 155 0.82 0.40 16.70
C LEU A 155 0.81 0.37 15.17
N LYS A 156 0.34 1.43 14.53
CA LYS A 156 0.31 1.51 13.06
C LYS A 156 1.71 1.44 12.46
N LYS A 157 2.67 2.17 13.04
CA LYS A 157 4.06 2.15 12.56
C LYS A 157 4.70 0.78 12.73
N VAL A 158 4.43 0.09 13.83
CA VAL A 158 4.94 -1.27 14.08
C VAL A 158 4.36 -2.26 13.06
N LEU A 159 3.07 -2.16 12.75
CA LEU A 159 2.39 -3.04 11.78
C LEU A 159 2.88 -2.79 10.34
N GLU A 160 3.21 -1.56 10.00
CA GLU A 160 3.69 -1.15 8.67
C GLU A 160 5.22 -1.23 8.54
N ASP A 161 5.95 -1.47 9.64
CA ASP A 161 7.41 -1.63 9.62
C ASP A 161 7.82 -2.80 8.72
N PRO A 162 8.84 -2.65 7.85
CA PRO A 162 9.29 -3.71 6.95
C PRO A 162 9.67 -5.01 7.66
N THR A 163 10.13 -4.95 8.91
CA THR A 163 10.48 -6.15 9.70
C THR A 163 9.26 -6.96 10.11
N THR A 164 8.12 -6.31 10.31
CA THR A 164 6.85 -6.97 10.67
C THR A 164 6.02 -7.26 9.43
N SER A 165 5.90 -6.28 8.55
CA SER A 165 4.98 -6.30 7.40
C SER A 165 5.34 -7.36 6.36
N LYS A 166 6.61 -7.70 6.17
CA LYS A 166 7.05 -8.77 5.28
C LYS A 166 6.64 -10.18 5.74
N ASN A 167 6.21 -10.32 7.00
CA ASN A 167 5.75 -11.60 7.54
C ASN A 167 4.24 -11.86 7.34
N TYR A 168 3.51 -10.92 6.76
CA TYR A 168 2.11 -11.17 6.40
C TYR A 168 2.02 -12.06 5.16
N ASP A 169 0.97 -12.90 5.10
CA ASP A 169 0.77 -13.87 4.02
C ASP A 169 0.42 -13.21 2.70
N HIS A 170 -0.26 -12.07 2.76
CA HIS A 170 -0.80 -11.40 1.58
C HIS A 170 -0.16 -10.04 1.36
N HIS A 171 0.16 -9.75 0.10
CA HIS A 171 0.71 -8.48 -0.32
C HIS A 171 -0.10 -7.93 -1.49
N LEU A 172 -0.19 -6.61 -1.57
CA LEU A 172 -0.92 -5.91 -2.61
C LEU A 172 0.07 -5.22 -3.55
N ILE A 173 0.17 -5.71 -4.78
CA ILE A 173 0.89 -5.01 -5.84
C ILE A 173 -0.08 -4.02 -6.49
N THR A 174 0.28 -2.74 -6.50
CA THR A 174 -0.50 -1.69 -7.15
C THR A 174 0.32 -1.10 -8.28
N PHE A 175 -0.25 -1.01 -9.48
CA PHE A 175 0.36 -0.27 -10.57
C PHE A 175 -0.62 0.74 -11.17
N VAL A 176 -0.07 1.82 -11.73
CA VAL A 176 -0.84 2.96 -12.20
C VAL A 176 -0.60 3.16 -13.70
N THR A 177 -1.68 3.26 -14.46
CA THR A 177 -1.63 3.56 -15.89
C THR A 177 -2.41 4.83 -16.22
N SER A 178 -1.99 5.54 -17.27
CA SER A 178 -2.68 6.74 -17.75
C SER A 178 -3.93 6.43 -18.58
N LYS A 179 -4.09 5.18 -19.04
CA LYS A 179 -5.24 4.70 -19.79
C LYS A 179 -5.64 3.32 -19.29
N GLU A 180 -6.84 2.88 -19.66
CA GLU A 180 -7.29 1.52 -19.38
C GLU A 180 -6.32 0.48 -19.95
N SER A 181 -6.05 -0.55 -19.17
CA SER A 181 -5.10 -1.62 -19.49
C SER A 181 -5.76 -2.98 -19.35
N ALA A 182 -5.54 -3.85 -20.32
CA ALA A 182 -5.91 -5.26 -20.21
C ALA A 182 -4.89 -6.02 -19.35
N ALA A 183 -5.27 -7.17 -18.83
CA ALA A 183 -4.37 -8.01 -18.02
C ALA A 183 -3.06 -8.34 -18.77
N GLN A 184 -3.17 -8.63 -20.07
CA GLN A 184 -2.06 -8.98 -20.96
C GLN A 184 -1.07 -7.83 -21.21
N ASP A 185 -1.42 -6.58 -20.89
CA ASP A 185 -0.57 -5.44 -21.15
C ASP A 185 0.51 -5.26 -20.09
N VAL A 186 0.15 -5.49 -18.80
CA VAL A 186 1.03 -5.26 -17.64
C VAL A 186 0.93 -6.38 -16.60
N ALA A 187 -0.28 -6.80 -16.19
CA ALA A 187 -0.47 -7.72 -15.07
C ALA A 187 0.11 -9.11 -15.35
N GLU A 188 -0.19 -9.71 -16.49
CA GLU A 188 0.34 -11.03 -16.87
C GLU A 188 1.86 -11.01 -17.05
N PRO A 189 2.47 -10.05 -17.82
CA PRO A 189 3.93 -9.95 -17.90
C PRO A 189 4.60 -9.77 -16.54
N LEU A 190 4.01 -8.96 -15.65
CA LEU A 190 4.50 -8.78 -14.28
C LEU A 190 4.51 -10.10 -13.52
N MET A 191 3.38 -10.82 -13.52
CA MET A 191 3.27 -12.10 -12.80
C MET A 191 4.18 -13.17 -13.40
N ASN A 192 4.33 -13.22 -14.72
CA ASN A 192 5.25 -14.12 -15.39
C ASN A 192 6.70 -13.84 -15.01
N TYR A 193 7.09 -12.57 -14.95
CA TYR A 193 8.41 -12.17 -14.52
C TYR A 193 8.69 -12.59 -13.07
N LEU A 194 7.80 -12.28 -12.14
CA LEU A 194 7.94 -12.64 -10.72
C LEU A 194 7.99 -14.17 -10.51
N ASN A 195 7.42 -14.95 -11.41
CA ASN A 195 7.42 -16.41 -11.36
C ASN A 195 8.55 -17.04 -12.22
N SER A 196 9.48 -16.26 -12.77
CA SER A 196 10.51 -16.77 -13.68
C SER A 196 11.84 -17.13 -13.03
N ASN A 197 12.06 -16.79 -11.75
CA ASN A 197 13.33 -16.99 -11.06
C ASN A 197 13.72 -18.47 -10.99
N PRO A 198 14.92 -18.87 -11.51
CA PRO A 198 15.32 -20.27 -11.58
C PRO A 198 15.48 -20.94 -10.20
N TYR A 199 16.02 -20.21 -9.22
CA TYR A 199 16.20 -20.74 -7.87
C TYR A 199 14.86 -21.13 -7.24
N TYR A 200 13.90 -20.20 -7.24
CA TYR A 200 12.57 -20.46 -6.67
C TYR A 200 11.76 -21.48 -7.48
N LYS A 201 12.00 -21.60 -8.80
CA LYS A 201 11.41 -22.69 -9.59
C LYS A 201 11.91 -24.05 -9.14
N ASN A 202 13.20 -24.19 -8.90
CA ASN A 202 13.77 -25.44 -8.38
C ASN A 202 13.19 -25.77 -6.99
N VAL A 203 13.12 -24.76 -6.10
CA VAL A 203 12.51 -24.91 -4.76
C VAL A 203 11.06 -25.36 -4.89
N GLN A 204 10.28 -24.72 -5.76
CA GLN A 204 8.89 -25.09 -6.04
C GLN A 204 8.76 -26.55 -6.48
N GLN A 205 9.62 -27.00 -7.40
CA GLN A 205 9.59 -28.38 -7.90
C GLN A 205 9.87 -29.38 -6.78
N GLU A 206 10.86 -29.13 -5.95
CA GLU A 206 11.19 -30.02 -4.83
C GLU A 206 10.08 -30.05 -3.77
N TYR A 207 9.47 -28.88 -3.46
CA TYR A 207 8.30 -28.83 -2.57
C TYR A 207 7.12 -29.61 -3.13
N THR A 208 6.83 -29.48 -4.42
CA THR A 208 5.72 -30.19 -5.05
C THR A 208 5.96 -31.72 -5.05
N LYS A 209 7.16 -32.18 -5.37
CA LYS A 209 7.52 -33.60 -5.27
C LYS A 209 7.39 -34.12 -3.84
N SER A 210 7.87 -33.37 -2.86
CA SER A 210 7.76 -33.74 -1.44
C SER A 210 6.30 -33.84 -0.99
N LEU A 211 5.44 -32.91 -1.41
CA LEU A 211 4.00 -32.97 -1.12
C LEU A 211 3.32 -34.18 -1.76
N ASP A 212 3.66 -34.49 -3.01
CA ASP A 212 3.10 -35.65 -3.71
C ASP A 212 3.52 -36.96 -3.04
N ALA A 213 4.79 -37.07 -2.65
CA ALA A 213 5.29 -38.23 -1.90
C ALA A 213 4.58 -38.38 -0.54
N ARG A 214 4.38 -37.27 0.18
CA ARG A 214 3.68 -37.26 1.48
C ARG A 214 2.20 -37.62 1.33
N LEU A 215 1.51 -37.10 0.32
CA LEU A 215 0.12 -37.46 0.02
C LEU A 215 -0.02 -38.96 -0.30
N ALA A 216 0.91 -39.52 -1.10
CA ALA A 216 0.91 -40.95 -1.43
C ALA A 216 1.20 -41.81 -0.19
N LEU A 217 2.14 -41.38 0.68
CA LEU A 217 2.44 -42.08 1.93
C LEU A 217 1.23 -42.07 2.87
N ASN A 218 0.61 -40.91 3.08
CA ASN A 218 -0.57 -40.79 3.94
C ASN A 218 -1.72 -41.66 3.42
N ASP A 219 -1.97 -41.66 2.10
CA ASP A 219 -3.00 -42.51 1.48
C ASP A 219 -2.73 -43.99 1.72
N SER A 220 -1.48 -44.43 1.56
CA SER A 220 -1.06 -45.79 1.84
C SER A 220 -1.23 -46.17 3.31
N THR A 221 -0.81 -45.26 4.22
CA THR A 221 -0.92 -45.50 5.68
C THR A 221 -2.38 -45.55 6.12
N ILE A 222 -3.24 -44.67 5.62
CA ILE A 222 -4.69 -44.67 5.90
C ILE A 222 -5.30 -46.00 5.47
N LYS A 223 -4.97 -46.51 4.28
CA LYS A 223 -5.45 -47.80 3.79
C LYS A 223 -5.00 -48.96 4.69
N GLN A 224 -3.75 -48.95 5.16
CA GLN A 224 -3.25 -49.96 6.10
C GLN A 224 -4.01 -49.93 7.43
N ILE A 225 -4.27 -48.70 7.96
CA ILE A 225 -5.09 -48.54 9.16
C ILE A 225 -6.50 -49.07 8.94
N ASP A 226 -7.09 -48.80 7.77
CA ASP A 226 -8.44 -49.35 7.46
C ASP A 226 -8.50 -50.88 7.44
N VAL A 227 -7.43 -51.50 6.90
CA VAL A 227 -7.32 -52.97 6.94
C VAL A 227 -7.24 -53.48 8.39
N ILE A 228 -6.43 -52.82 9.24
CA ILE A 228 -6.33 -53.20 10.67
C ILE A 228 -7.69 -53.06 11.37
N LEU A 229 -8.37 -51.92 11.19
CA LEU A 229 -9.69 -51.65 11.78
C LEU A 229 -10.76 -52.67 11.32
N ASN A 230 -10.76 -53.00 10.02
CA ASN A 230 -11.68 -53.98 9.46
C ASN A 230 -11.44 -55.39 9.98
N ASN A 231 -10.15 -55.79 10.09
CA ASN A 231 -9.80 -57.10 10.65
C ASN A 231 -10.22 -57.21 12.14
N TYR A 232 -10.07 -56.10 12.88
CA TYR A 232 -10.45 -56.03 14.28
C TYR A 232 -11.96 -56.17 14.47
N THR A 233 -12.76 -55.46 13.68
CA THR A 233 -14.23 -55.56 13.72
C THR A 233 -14.75 -56.91 13.20
N GLY A 234 -14.02 -57.56 12.27
CA GLY A 234 -14.35 -58.87 11.73
C GLY A 234 -14.05 -60.04 12.68
N SER A 235 -12.96 -59.93 13.45
CA SER A 235 -12.57 -61.00 14.42
C SER A 235 -13.41 -60.98 15.70
N SER A 236 -13.96 -59.84 16.09
CA SER A 236 -14.84 -59.70 17.26
C SER A 236 -16.17 -60.51 17.11
N ARG A 237 -16.53 -60.91 15.88
CA ARG A 237 -17.71 -61.73 15.60
C ARG A 237 -17.47 -63.25 15.71
N LYS A 238 -16.21 -63.70 15.84
CA LYS A 238 -15.91 -65.18 15.83
C LYS A 238 -15.32 -65.72 17.11
N SER A 239 -15.12 -64.93 18.17
CA SER A 239 -14.58 -65.43 19.46
C SER A 239 -15.46 -65.00 20.62
N ALA A 240 -16.51 -65.78 20.89
CA ALA A 240 -17.17 -65.83 22.20
C ALA A 240 -16.27 -66.56 23.18
N GLY A 241 -15.22 -65.94 23.70
CA GLY A 241 -14.29 -66.46 24.69
C GLY A 241 -13.72 -65.35 25.53
N ASN A 242 -14.21 -65.24 26.73
CA ASN A 242 -13.83 -64.41 27.83
C ASN A 242 -12.30 -64.26 27.96
N LEU A 243 -11.78 -63.03 28.08
CA LEU A 243 -10.53 -62.63 28.79
C LEU A 243 -9.55 -61.65 28.11
N MET A 244 -9.95 -60.89 27.08
CA MET A 244 -9.06 -59.88 26.50
C MET A 244 -9.69 -58.50 26.34
N TYR A 245 -10.48 -58.04 27.29
CA TYR A 245 -11.34 -56.87 27.10
C TYR A 245 -10.82 -55.55 27.66
N TYR A 246 -9.63 -55.51 28.27
CA TYR A 246 -9.22 -54.31 29.01
C TYR A 246 -8.11 -53.47 28.40
N ASN A 247 -7.33 -53.97 27.44
CA ASN A 247 -6.23 -53.21 26.81
C ASN A 247 -6.55 -52.78 25.38
N ASP A 248 -7.49 -53.44 24.72
CA ASP A 248 -7.82 -53.29 23.31
C ASP A 248 -8.50 -51.95 22.93
N ASN A 249 -9.32 -51.41 23.83
CA ASN A 249 -10.05 -50.16 23.53
C ASN A 249 -9.14 -48.92 23.49
N THR A 250 -8.06 -48.89 24.24
CA THR A 250 -7.14 -47.79 24.28
C THR A 250 -6.27 -47.75 23.00
N GLU A 251 -5.76 -48.91 22.59
CA GLU A 251 -4.99 -49.07 21.35
C GLU A 251 -5.82 -48.75 20.11
N LEU A 252 -7.07 -49.23 20.06
CA LEU A 252 -8.00 -48.92 18.98
C LEU A 252 -8.32 -47.43 18.88
N SER A 253 -8.50 -46.75 20.02
CA SER A 253 -8.72 -45.34 20.10
C SER A 253 -7.51 -44.54 19.56
N GLU A 254 -6.29 -44.99 19.87
CA GLU A 254 -5.05 -44.35 19.36
C GLU A 254 -4.92 -44.54 17.83
N VAL A 255 -5.24 -45.71 17.30
CA VAL A 255 -5.24 -45.98 15.85
C VAL A 255 -6.26 -45.08 15.13
N ILE A 256 -7.46 -44.90 15.69
CA ILE A 256 -8.48 -44.03 15.14
C ILE A 256 -8.02 -42.56 15.18
N LYS A 257 -7.40 -42.10 16.28
CA LYS A 257 -6.83 -40.75 16.38
C LYS A 257 -5.72 -40.53 15.34
N ALA A 258 -4.81 -41.50 15.19
CA ALA A 258 -3.77 -41.45 14.17
C ALA A 258 -4.35 -41.31 12.77
N LYS A 259 -5.41 -42.07 12.44
CA LYS A 259 -6.11 -41.92 11.16
C LYS A 259 -6.68 -40.51 10.97
N THR A 260 -7.34 -39.96 12.00
CA THR A 260 -7.88 -38.57 11.92
C THR A 260 -6.80 -37.54 11.64
N VAL A 261 -5.67 -37.64 12.35
CA VAL A 261 -4.51 -36.72 12.12
C VAL A 261 -3.99 -36.85 10.68
N LEU A 262 -3.88 -38.07 10.13
CA LEU A 262 -3.44 -38.28 8.76
C LEU A 262 -4.44 -37.73 7.72
N LEU A 263 -5.73 -37.82 7.98
CA LEU A 263 -6.77 -37.23 7.13
C LEU A 263 -6.70 -35.72 7.14
N ASP A 264 -6.56 -35.09 8.32
CA ASP A 264 -6.39 -33.63 8.45
C ASP A 264 -5.12 -33.16 7.75
N GLU A 265 -4.01 -33.89 7.89
CA GLU A 265 -2.76 -33.59 7.18
C GLU A 265 -2.93 -33.72 5.65
N GLN A 266 -3.67 -34.74 5.22
CA GLN A 266 -3.94 -34.94 3.79
C GLN A 266 -4.75 -33.77 3.19
N GLU A 267 -5.77 -33.29 3.90
CA GLU A 267 -6.55 -32.10 3.48
C GLU A 267 -5.67 -30.85 3.40
N GLN A 268 -4.89 -30.58 4.44
CA GLN A 268 -3.96 -29.45 4.46
C GLN A 268 -2.96 -29.52 3.31
N ASN A 269 -2.38 -30.70 3.03
CA ASN A 269 -1.43 -30.87 1.96
C ASN A 269 -2.05 -30.71 0.57
N LYS A 270 -3.32 -31.11 0.37
CA LYS A 270 -4.07 -30.83 -0.86
C LYS A 270 -4.24 -29.32 -1.08
N VAL A 271 -4.59 -28.57 -0.03
CA VAL A 271 -4.72 -27.10 -0.10
C VAL A 271 -3.35 -26.46 -0.38
N ARG A 272 -2.29 -26.91 0.31
CA ARG A 272 -0.91 -26.45 0.06
C ARG A 272 -0.50 -26.68 -1.39
N LYS A 273 -0.83 -27.84 -1.97
CA LYS A 273 -0.53 -28.14 -3.37
C LYS A 273 -1.16 -27.14 -4.33
N VAL A 274 -2.40 -26.70 -4.08
CA VAL A 274 -3.07 -25.66 -4.87
C VAL A 274 -2.36 -24.30 -4.69
N ASN A 275 -1.90 -24.00 -3.48
CA ASN A 275 -1.23 -22.72 -3.20
C ASN A 275 0.18 -22.66 -3.80
N TYR A 276 0.91 -23.75 -3.83
CA TYR A 276 2.29 -23.83 -4.27
C TYR A 276 2.48 -24.04 -5.79
N THR A 277 1.44 -23.78 -6.57
CA THR A 277 1.50 -23.81 -8.04
C THR A 277 2.36 -22.70 -8.65
N LYS A 278 2.60 -21.61 -7.91
CA LYS A 278 3.39 -20.45 -8.34
C LYS A 278 4.32 -19.99 -7.22
N ILE A 279 5.45 -19.37 -7.56
CA ILE A 279 6.37 -18.73 -6.62
C ILE A 279 5.65 -17.57 -5.93
N VAL A 280 5.06 -16.70 -6.73
CA VAL A 280 4.18 -15.62 -6.31
C VAL A 280 2.80 -15.89 -6.90
N LYS A 281 1.86 -16.29 -6.05
CA LYS A 281 0.50 -16.64 -6.48
C LYS A 281 -0.36 -15.39 -6.52
N ASP A 282 -0.99 -15.14 -7.65
CA ASP A 282 -2.04 -14.13 -7.80
C ASP A 282 -3.38 -14.69 -7.29
N ASN A 283 -3.92 -14.08 -6.25
CA ASN A 283 -5.21 -14.48 -5.68
C ASN A 283 -6.37 -13.72 -6.32
N THR A 284 -6.17 -12.42 -6.58
CA THR A 284 -7.18 -11.55 -7.19
C THR A 284 -6.50 -10.47 -8.01
N ILE A 285 -7.03 -10.21 -9.21
CA ILE A 285 -6.58 -9.14 -10.10
C ILE A 285 -7.74 -8.18 -10.32
N LEU A 286 -7.59 -6.94 -9.89
CA LEU A 286 -8.54 -5.85 -10.07
C LEU A 286 -7.93 -4.81 -11.02
N LEU A 287 -8.52 -4.63 -12.18
CA LEU A 287 -8.03 -3.71 -13.20
C LEU A 287 -8.93 -2.50 -13.36
N ASN A 288 -8.35 -1.40 -13.86
CA ASN A 288 -9.07 -0.22 -14.32
C ASN A 288 -9.92 0.48 -13.23
N ILE A 289 -9.42 0.50 -12.00
CA ILE A 289 -10.03 1.26 -10.91
C ILE A 289 -9.69 2.73 -11.14
N LYS A 290 -10.66 3.56 -11.45
CA LYS A 290 -10.45 5.00 -11.65
C LYS A 290 -9.87 5.63 -10.39
N ASN A 291 -8.70 6.24 -10.53
CA ASN A 291 -8.07 6.96 -9.43
C ASN A 291 -8.70 8.36 -9.33
N VAL A 292 -9.68 8.50 -8.47
CA VAL A 292 -10.28 9.80 -8.15
C VAL A 292 -9.44 10.43 -7.02
N THR A 293 -8.27 10.97 -7.37
CA THR A 293 -7.45 11.68 -6.38
C THR A 293 -8.08 13.03 -6.03
N ALA A 294 -7.73 13.59 -4.86
CA ALA A 294 -8.22 14.86 -4.39
C ALA A 294 -7.92 16.04 -5.34
N THR A 295 -6.99 15.88 -6.29
CA THR A 295 -6.62 16.87 -7.31
C THR A 295 -7.34 16.66 -8.64
N THR A 296 -7.95 15.49 -8.88
CA THR A 296 -8.71 15.22 -10.10
C THR A 296 -9.97 16.08 -10.09
N GLY A 297 -10.16 16.91 -11.13
CA GLY A 297 -11.26 17.86 -11.25
C GLY A 297 -11.00 19.22 -10.58
N ARG A 298 -9.84 19.46 -9.95
CA ARG A 298 -9.48 20.75 -9.34
C ARG A 298 -8.59 21.61 -10.21
N MET A 299 -7.98 21.06 -11.27
CA MET A 299 -7.10 21.82 -12.18
C MET A 299 -7.83 22.98 -12.88
N LYS A 300 -9.13 22.82 -13.15
CA LYS A 300 -10.00 23.89 -13.66
C LYS A 300 -10.11 25.10 -12.74
N ILE A 301 -9.79 24.96 -11.44
CA ILE A 301 -9.76 26.06 -10.46
C ILE A 301 -8.32 26.51 -10.19
N ILE A 302 -7.39 25.58 -10.08
CA ILE A 302 -5.98 25.86 -9.75
C ILE A 302 -5.30 26.67 -10.87
N ILE A 303 -5.48 26.29 -12.14
CA ILE A 303 -4.82 26.95 -13.28
C ILE A 303 -5.25 28.41 -13.43
N PRO A 304 -6.55 28.76 -13.39
CA PRO A 304 -6.96 30.18 -13.40
C PRO A 304 -6.37 30.98 -12.24
N LEU A 305 -6.32 30.40 -11.05
CA LEU A 305 -5.78 31.04 -9.87
C LEU A 305 -4.26 31.33 -10.01
N VAL A 306 -3.50 30.39 -10.57
CA VAL A 306 -2.09 30.56 -10.89
C VAL A 306 -1.89 31.68 -11.93
N PHE A 307 -2.73 31.72 -12.97
CA PHE A 307 -2.67 32.79 -13.98
C PHE A 307 -2.93 34.17 -13.38
N LEU A 308 -3.93 34.27 -12.49
CA LEU A 308 -4.20 35.51 -11.77
C LEU A 308 -3.03 35.92 -10.87
N LEU A 309 -2.43 34.97 -10.16
CA LEU A 309 -1.28 35.24 -9.29
C LEU A 309 -0.07 35.79 -10.11
N ILE A 310 0.24 35.11 -11.22
CA ILE A 310 1.31 35.56 -12.13
C ILE A 310 1.00 36.96 -12.66
N PHE A 311 -0.24 37.24 -13.08
CA PHE A 311 -0.67 38.51 -13.57
C PHE A 311 -0.45 39.62 -12.52
N VAL A 312 -0.86 39.40 -11.27
CA VAL A 312 -0.67 40.35 -10.18
C VAL A 312 0.83 40.63 -9.92
N ILE A 313 1.66 39.58 -9.90
CA ILE A 313 3.11 39.71 -9.73
C ILE A 313 3.72 40.56 -10.85
N VAL A 314 3.41 40.27 -12.10
CA VAL A 314 3.91 41.00 -13.26
C VAL A 314 3.52 42.48 -13.20
N MET A 315 2.25 42.76 -12.88
CA MET A 315 1.78 44.14 -12.78
C MET A 315 2.41 44.92 -11.62
N ARG A 316 2.63 44.23 -10.47
CA ARG A 316 3.41 44.83 -9.36
C ARG A 316 4.84 45.11 -9.76
N PHE A 317 5.46 44.20 -10.48
CA PHE A 317 6.84 44.37 -10.99
C PHE A 317 6.94 45.55 -11.98
N ILE A 318 6.00 45.67 -12.92
CA ILE A 318 5.95 46.80 -13.87
C ILE A 318 5.75 48.12 -13.13
N LYS A 319 4.86 48.18 -12.12
CA LYS A 319 4.65 49.38 -11.29
C LYS A 319 5.94 49.78 -10.55
N PHE A 320 6.60 48.78 -9.93
CA PHE A 320 7.88 48.96 -9.26
C PHE A 320 8.97 49.48 -10.21
N TYR A 321 9.12 48.83 -11.37
CA TYR A 321 10.12 49.24 -12.37
C TYR A 321 9.90 50.69 -12.86
N LYS A 322 8.67 51.06 -13.18
CA LYS A 322 8.31 52.42 -13.59
C LYS A 322 8.60 53.43 -12.48
N TYR A 323 8.31 53.10 -11.23
CA TYR A 323 8.63 53.98 -10.10
C TYR A 323 10.14 54.19 -9.93
N GLN A 324 10.94 53.13 -10.01
CA GLN A 324 12.39 53.24 -9.91
C GLN A 324 13.02 53.97 -11.11
N ALA A 325 12.51 53.72 -12.32
CA ALA A 325 12.95 54.39 -13.52
C ALA A 325 12.64 55.92 -13.48
N ALA A 326 11.47 56.32 -12.96
CA ALA A 326 11.12 57.72 -12.77
C ALA A 326 12.02 58.38 -11.73
N LYS A 327 12.33 57.71 -10.62
CA LYS A 327 13.21 58.21 -9.57
C LYS A 327 14.64 58.46 -10.09
N ARG A 328 15.16 57.61 -10.99
CA ARG A 328 16.50 57.77 -11.60
C ARG A 328 16.54 58.83 -12.67
N ARG A 329 15.43 59.25 -13.28
CA ARG A 329 15.36 60.33 -14.25
C ARG A 329 15.22 61.72 -13.58
N ALA A 330 14.86 61.75 -12.30
CA ALA A 330 14.68 62.96 -11.51
C ALA A 330 15.94 63.35 -10.71
N VAL A 331 16.99 62.56 -10.77
CA VAL A 331 18.38 62.82 -10.29
C VAL A 331 19.26 63.09 -11.50
#